data_e096a9720596825b0f591b9a3a14bf23
#
_entry.id   e096a9720596825b0f591b9a3a14bf23
#
_cell.length_a   1.000
_cell.length_b   1.000
_cell.length_c   1.000
_cell.angle_alpha   90.00
_cell.angle_beta   90.00
_cell.angle_gamma   90.00
#
_symmetry.space_group_name_H-M   'P 1'
#
loop_
_entity.id
_entity.type
_entity.pdbx_description
1 polymer ?
#
loop_
_entity_poly.entity_id
_entity_poly.type
_entity_poly.pdbx_seq_one_letter_code
_entity_poly.pdbx_strand_id
1 'polypeptide(L)'
;METGRGKRGRGTGSVSDFQFPVSSNRLAPRGRKIYEGKWKILYETQDPALLIQRFKDTPMVGGAAPRAKLPRRGAMKNQISAAVFRLLQKNGIPTHFVEVVGERDMLVRRLEMIRLEVVLRNIAAGSLAKRLGMEVGTTLPAPVLEFYYKSDALGDPLLNEYHVRALGLASSEELRAIRETTFRANGVLLPFFAEREILLADFKLEFGRQKGALLVGDELTPDGCRFWDRTTRENLGKDWARRSLAREAAAYQEIFRRVCT
;
A
#
# COMPACT_ATOMS: atom_id res chain seq x y z
N MET A 1 34.53 -22.52 -37.57
CA MET A 1 33.60 -21.41 -37.44
C MET A 1 32.85 -21.62 -36.13
N GLU A 2 33.34 -20.99 -35.06
CA GLU A 2 32.75 -21.09 -33.70
C GLU A 2 31.74 -19.98 -33.53
N THR A 3 30.51 -20.35 -33.23
CA THR A 3 29.44 -19.41 -32.86
C THR A 3 29.39 -19.25 -31.34
N GLY A 4 29.95 -18.15 -30.85
CA GLY A 4 29.91 -17.76 -29.44
C GLY A 4 28.51 -17.40 -28.99
N ARG A 5 27.91 -18.21 -28.10
CA ARG A 5 26.69 -17.87 -27.34
C ARG A 5 27.08 -16.99 -26.15
N GLY A 6 26.82 -15.70 -26.26
CA GLY A 6 26.92 -14.77 -25.14
C GLY A 6 25.83 -15.06 -24.09
N LYS A 7 26.20 -15.60 -22.93
CA LYS A 7 25.38 -15.67 -21.73
C LYS A 7 25.23 -14.25 -21.14
N ARG A 8 24.04 -13.64 -21.27
CA ARG A 8 23.71 -12.46 -20.49
C ARG A 8 23.49 -12.91 -19.04
N GLY A 9 24.46 -12.64 -18.19
CA GLY A 9 24.34 -12.81 -16.76
C GLY A 9 23.27 -11.85 -16.20
N ARG A 10 22.21 -12.39 -15.62
CA ARG A 10 21.28 -11.61 -14.78
C ARG A 10 22.01 -11.31 -13.49
N GLY A 11 22.46 -10.06 -13.32
CA GLY A 11 23.03 -9.59 -12.08
C GLY A 11 21.95 -9.59 -10.99
N THR A 12 22.03 -10.54 -10.07
CA THR A 12 21.25 -10.53 -8.82
C THR A 12 21.91 -9.55 -7.87
N GLY A 13 21.66 -8.25 -8.05
CA GLY A 13 22.06 -7.24 -7.08
C GLY A 13 21.38 -7.53 -5.73
N SER A 14 22.16 -7.67 -4.67
CA SER A 14 21.65 -7.83 -3.32
C SER A 14 20.95 -6.53 -2.89
N VAL A 15 19.87 -6.64 -2.10
CA VAL A 15 19.18 -5.46 -1.50
C VAL A 15 20.11 -4.64 -0.61
N SER A 16 21.24 -5.23 -0.16
CA SER A 16 22.30 -4.52 0.58
C SER A 16 22.91 -3.36 -0.22
N ASP A 17 22.88 -3.41 -1.55
CA ASP A 17 23.56 -2.45 -2.42
C ASP A 17 22.70 -1.22 -2.76
N PHE A 18 21.40 -1.25 -2.41
CA PHE A 18 20.52 -0.11 -2.64
C PHE A 18 20.61 0.93 -1.53
N GLN A 19 21.07 2.13 -1.89
CA GLN A 19 20.97 3.30 -1.03
C GLN A 19 19.55 3.87 -1.14
N PHE A 20 18.83 3.92 -0.02
CA PHE A 20 17.50 4.52 0.02
C PHE A 20 17.63 6.06 0.09
N PRO A 21 17.07 6.81 -0.86
CA PRO A 21 17.10 8.26 -0.80
C PRO A 21 16.35 8.77 0.44
N VAL A 22 17.07 9.51 1.27
CA VAL A 22 16.52 10.18 2.46
C VAL A 22 16.77 11.68 2.28
N SER A 23 15.80 12.51 2.64
CA SER A 23 15.99 13.96 2.64
C SER A 23 17.20 14.34 3.50
N SER A 24 18.03 15.26 3.00
CA SER A 24 19.19 15.81 3.74
C SER A 24 18.77 16.67 4.95
N ASN A 25 17.49 16.98 5.07
CA ASN A 25 16.93 17.63 6.24
C ASN A 25 16.98 16.65 7.43
N ARG A 26 17.70 17.05 8.50
CA ARG A 26 17.94 16.28 9.72
C ARG A 26 16.72 15.46 10.11
N LEU A 27 16.94 14.19 10.43
CA LEU A 27 15.95 13.30 11.05
C LEU A 27 15.09 14.09 12.04
N ALA A 28 13.85 14.37 11.68
CA ALA A 28 12.92 14.98 12.62
C ALA A 28 12.88 14.08 13.86
N PRO A 29 13.21 14.58 15.05
CA PRO A 29 13.28 13.74 16.24
C PRO A 29 11.88 13.12 16.46
N ARG A 30 11.83 11.79 16.60
CA ARG A 30 10.60 11.10 16.97
C ARG A 30 10.25 11.49 18.40
N GLY A 31 9.06 12.02 18.56
CA GLY A 31 8.46 12.27 19.86
C GLY A 31 7.86 11.00 20.47
N ARG A 32 6.81 11.16 21.25
CA ARG A 32 6.10 10.07 21.92
C ARG A 32 5.42 9.16 20.88
N LYS A 33 5.49 7.83 21.10
CA LYS A 33 4.69 6.86 20.35
C LYS A 33 3.21 7.04 20.70
N ILE A 34 2.35 7.27 19.69
CA ILE A 34 0.91 7.49 19.89
C ILE A 34 0.06 6.33 19.37
N TYR A 35 0.61 5.52 18.45
CA TYR A 35 -0.09 4.37 17.88
C TYR A 35 0.89 3.30 17.43
N GLU A 36 0.52 2.05 17.62
CA GLU A 36 1.24 0.92 17.06
C GLU A 36 0.25 -0.08 16.47
N GLY A 37 0.26 -0.20 15.15
CA GLY A 37 -0.52 -1.17 14.40
C GLY A 37 0.32 -2.37 13.97
N LYS A 38 -0.30 -3.22 13.15
CA LYS A 38 0.31 -4.46 12.63
C LYS A 38 1.61 -4.20 11.89
N TRP A 39 1.67 -3.17 11.04
CA TRP A 39 2.75 -2.91 10.10
C TRP A 39 3.52 -1.61 10.35
N LYS A 40 3.00 -0.72 11.18
CA LYS A 40 3.55 0.62 11.38
C LYS A 40 3.39 1.14 12.80
N ILE A 41 4.20 2.13 13.14
CA ILE A 41 4.16 2.89 14.37
C ILE A 41 4.05 4.37 14.02
N LEU A 42 3.22 5.12 14.74
CA LEU A 42 3.12 6.57 14.60
C LEU A 42 3.73 7.25 15.83
N TYR A 43 4.53 8.27 15.57
CA TYR A 43 5.16 9.11 16.58
C TYR A 43 4.76 10.56 16.38
N GLU A 44 4.65 11.29 17.47
CA GLU A 44 4.51 12.75 17.46
C GLU A 44 5.76 13.41 16.89
N THR A 45 5.57 14.63 16.38
CA THR A 45 6.66 15.57 16.04
C THR A 45 6.51 16.84 16.87
N GLN A 46 7.39 17.82 16.67
CA GLN A 46 7.25 19.15 17.27
C GLN A 46 6.04 19.90 16.71
N ASP A 47 5.64 19.63 15.46
CA ASP A 47 4.41 20.16 14.86
C ASP A 47 3.24 19.20 15.13
N PRO A 48 2.22 19.61 15.90
CA PRO A 48 1.06 18.76 16.21
C PRO A 48 0.24 18.35 14.98
N ALA A 49 0.39 19.03 13.84
CA ALA A 49 -0.26 18.70 12.58
C ALA A 49 0.46 17.60 11.78
N LEU A 50 1.65 17.19 12.22
CA LEU A 50 2.49 16.21 11.55
C LEU A 50 2.80 15.01 12.45
N LEU A 51 3.06 13.86 11.83
CA LEU A 51 3.48 12.61 12.48
C LEU A 51 4.65 11.99 11.73
N ILE A 52 5.49 11.23 12.45
CA ILE A 52 6.41 10.27 11.83
C ILE A 52 5.70 8.93 11.75
N GLN A 53 5.53 8.41 10.53
CA GLN A 53 5.08 7.04 10.29
C GLN A 53 6.30 6.15 10.04
N ARG A 54 6.53 5.18 10.95
CA ARG A 54 7.60 4.19 10.85
C ARG A 54 7.06 2.85 10.42
N PHE A 55 7.61 2.29 9.36
CA PHE A 55 7.31 0.94 8.88
C PHE A 55 8.09 -0.12 9.62
N LYS A 56 7.44 -1.24 9.94
CA LYS A 56 8.04 -2.39 10.62
C LYS A 56 8.57 -3.41 9.60
N ASP A 57 9.64 -4.11 9.96
CA ASP A 57 10.13 -5.26 9.18
C ASP A 57 9.34 -6.54 9.46
N THR A 58 8.71 -6.62 10.64
CA THR A 58 7.92 -7.77 11.10
C THR A 58 6.52 -7.32 11.44
N PRO A 59 5.47 -8.01 10.93
CA PRO A 59 4.10 -7.73 11.36
C PRO A 59 3.91 -8.19 12.80
N MET A 60 3.23 -7.39 13.60
CA MET A 60 2.61 -7.90 14.83
C MET A 60 1.23 -8.44 14.47
N VAL A 61 1.05 -9.75 14.60
CA VAL A 61 -0.26 -10.41 14.48
C VAL A 61 -0.76 -10.62 15.90
N GLY A 62 -1.94 -10.11 16.23
CA GLY A 62 -2.51 -10.17 17.57
C GLY A 62 -2.45 -11.60 18.13
N GLY A 63 -1.74 -11.78 19.24
CA GLY A 63 -1.66 -13.06 19.99
C GLY A 63 -0.88 -14.20 19.33
N ALA A 64 -0.46 -14.09 18.08
CA ALA A 64 0.35 -15.13 17.41
C ALA A 64 1.85 -14.78 17.48
N ALA A 65 2.70 -15.82 17.46
CA ALA A 65 4.15 -15.65 17.34
C ALA A 65 4.48 -14.72 16.16
N PRO A 66 5.42 -13.76 16.32
CA PRO A 66 5.79 -12.88 15.24
C PRO A 66 6.24 -13.72 14.04
N ARG A 67 5.70 -13.45 12.86
CA ARG A 67 6.23 -14.03 11.61
C ARG A 67 7.71 -13.69 11.50
N ALA A 68 8.48 -14.59 10.91
CA ALA A 68 9.91 -14.36 10.75
C ALA A 68 10.17 -13.02 10.07
N LYS A 69 11.22 -12.34 10.54
CA LYS A 69 11.63 -11.01 10.08
C LYS A 69 12.03 -11.08 8.61
N LEU A 70 11.42 -10.25 7.78
CA LEU A 70 11.89 -10.00 6.43
C LEU A 70 12.84 -8.79 6.48
N PRO A 71 14.16 -8.98 6.35
CA PRO A 71 15.10 -7.88 6.44
C PRO A 71 14.76 -6.76 5.44
N ARG A 72 14.84 -5.50 5.89
CA ARG A 72 14.61 -4.27 5.10
C ARG A 72 13.19 -4.13 4.51
N ARG A 73 12.22 -4.95 4.94
CA ARG A 73 10.82 -4.83 4.48
C ARG A 73 10.26 -3.44 4.77
N GLY A 74 10.48 -2.92 5.98
CA GLY A 74 10.03 -1.58 6.36
C GLY A 74 10.63 -0.49 5.48
N ALA A 75 11.89 -0.62 5.08
CA ALA A 75 12.54 0.32 4.17
C ALA A 75 11.91 0.27 2.76
N MET A 76 11.71 -0.93 2.21
CA MET A 76 11.04 -1.09 0.91
C MET A 76 9.61 -0.56 0.94
N LYS A 77 8.83 -0.85 2.00
CA LYS A 77 7.48 -0.30 2.20
C LYS A 77 7.48 1.23 2.18
N ASN A 78 8.41 1.85 2.91
CA ASN A 78 8.55 3.30 2.97
C ASN A 78 8.76 3.91 1.58
N GLN A 79 9.68 3.36 0.80
CA GLN A 79 10.01 3.88 -0.53
C GLN A 79 8.90 3.63 -1.56
N ILE A 80 8.34 2.41 -1.59
CA ILE A 80 7.21 2.08 -2.49
C ILE A 80 6.03 3.01 -2.20
N SER A 81 5.64 3.13 -0.92
CA SER A 81 4.53 4.00 -0.53
C SER A 81 4.80 5.47 -0.87
N ALA A 82 6.02 5.97 -0.63
CA ALA A 82 6.43 7.33 -0.97
C ALA A 82 6.38 7.59 -2.49
N ALA A 83 6.86 6.65 -3.31
CA ALA A 83 6.82 6.76 -4.78
C ALA A 83 5.37 6.86 -5.26
N VAL A 84 4.49 6.01 -4.75
CA VAL A 84 3.06 6.00 -5.12
C VAL A 84 2.35 7.26 -4.62
N PHE A 85 2.60 7.73 -3.40
CA PHE A 85 2.00 8.98 -2.91
C PHE A 85 2.46 10.21 -3.71
N ARG A 86 3.74 10.30 -4.08
CA ARG A 86 4.23 11.37 -4.96
C ARG A 86 3.54 11.34 -6.32
N LEU A 87 3.35 10.16 -6.89
CA LEU A 87 2.61 9.99 -8.15
C LEU A 87 1.17 10.51 -8.01
N LEU A 88 0.46 10.13 -6.94
CA LEU A 88 -0.91 10.59 -6.69
C LEU A 88 -0.96 12.12 -6.53
N GLN A 89 -0.04 12.69 -5.74
CA GLN A 89 0.04 14.15 -5.54
C GLN A 89 0.33 14.90 -6.85
N LYS A 90 1.26 14.39 -7.68
CA LYS A 90 1.56 14.96 -9.00
C LYS A 90 0.32 15.01 -9.91
N ASN A 91 -0.62 14.08 -9.70
CA ASN A 91 -1.88 14.00 -10.45
C ASN A 91 -3.07 14.66 -9.70
N GLY A 92 -2.80 15.54 -8.73
CA GLY A 92 -3.80 16.34 -8.03
C GLY A 92 -4.68 15.54 -7.06
N ILE A 93 -4.21 14.38 -6.59
CA ILE A 93 -4.88 13.59 -5.55
C ILE A 93 -4.21 13.89 -4.22
N PRO A 94 -4.91 14.54 -3.27
CA PRO A 94 -4.32 14.93 -2.00
C PRO A 94 -4.05 13.71 -1.13
N THR A 95 -2.84 13.65 -0.55
CA THR A 95 -2.42 12.59 0.36
C THR A 95 -1.85 13.13 1.67
N HIS A 96 -1.75 12.30 2.67
CA HIS A 96 -1.12 12.70 3.93
C HIS A 96 0.41 12.76 3.86
N PHE A 97 1.01 12.17 2.83
CA PHE A 97 2.47 12.10 2.66
C PHE A 97 3.09 13.49 2.51
N VAL A 98 4.18 13.74 3.22
CA VAL A 98 4.99 14.95 3.10
C VAL A 98 6.34 14.61 2.49
N GLU A 99 7.17 13.83 3.18
CA GLU A 99 8.48 13.42 2.70
C GLU A 99 9.02 12.17 3.40
N VAL A 100 10.06 11.58 2.84
CA VAL A 100 10.83 10.51 3.48
C VAL A 100 11.90 11.13 4.39
N VAL A 101 11.85 10.81 5.68
CA VAL A 101 12.76 11.38 6.69
C VAL A 101 13.72 10.36 7.28
N GLY A 102 13.64 9.10 6.88
CA GLY A 102 14.53 8.04 7.30
C GLY A 102 14.33 6.77 6.47
N GLU A 103 15.21 5.78 6.62
CA GLU A 103 15.14 4.54 5.87
C GLU A 103 13.75 3.89 5.94
N ARG A 104 13.13 3.89 7.12
CA ARG A 104 11.81 3.30 7.39
C ARG A 104 10.78 4.33 7.86
N ASP A 105 11.09 5.62 7.76
CA ASP A 105 10.31 6.69 8.34
C ASP A 105 9.88 7.69 7.27
N MET A 106 8.61 8.06 7.26
CA MET A 106 8.09 9.18 6.50
C MET A 106 7.38 10.17 7.39
N LEU A 107 7.49 11.44 7.04
CA LEU A 107 6.70 12.52 7.61
C LEU A 107 5.34 12.54 6.93
N VAL A 108 4.29 12.57 7.71
CA VAL A 108 2.91 12.56 7.23
C VAL A 108 2.06 13.59 7.96
N ARG A 109 1.01 14.07 7.33
CA ARG A 109 -0.01 14.89 8.00
C ARG A 109 -0.79 14.04 9.00
N ARG A 110 -1.07 14.60 10.17
CA ARG A 110 -1.97 13.97 11.16
C ARG A 110 -3.40 14.02 10.63
N LEU A 111 -4.01 12.86 10.43
CA LEU A 111 -5.40 12.74 9.98
C LEU A 111 -6.29 12.19 11.10
N GLU A 112 -7.53 12.66 11.12
CA GLU A 112 -8.64 11.96 11.74
C GLU A 112 -9.09 10.85 10.77
N MET A 113 -8.67 9.62 11.03
CA MET A 113 -8.92 8.51 10.10
C MET A 113 -10.39 8.10 10.09
N ILE A 114 -10.96 7.98 8.90
CA ILE A 114 -12.25 7.34 8.67
C ILE A 114 -12.06 5.83 8.81
N ARG A 115 -12.89 5.18 9.63
CA ARG A 115 -12.77 3.74 9.90
C ARG A 115 -13.31 2.88 8.76
N LEU A 116 -12.85 3.16 7.55
CA LEU A 116 -13.17 2.44 6.31
C LEU A 116 -11.90 2.04 5.59
N GLU A 117 -11.87 0.80 5.14
CA GLU A 117 -10.99 0.37 4.06
C GLU A 117 -11.78 0.45 2.75
N VAL A 118 -11.22 1.15 1.78
CA VAL A 118 -11.81 1.34 0.45
C VAL A 118 -11.00 0.51 -0.54
N VAL A 119 -11.60 -0.53 -1.09
CA VAL A 119 -10.92 -1.46 -2.01
C VAL A 119 -11.48 -1.31 -3.40
N LEU A 120 -10.61 -1.02 -4.37
CA LEU A 120 -10.98 -1.00 -5.77
C LEU A 120 -10.34 -2.18 -6.49
N ARG A 121 -11.14 -2.91 -7.28
CA ARG A 121 -10.73 -4.14 -7.94
C ARG A 121 -10.90 -4.02 -9.45
N ASN A 122 -9.83 -4.34 -10.16
CA ASN A 122 -9.77 -4.37 -11.63
C ASN A 122 -9.86 -5.81 -12.17
N ILE A 123 -9.42 -6.78 -11.36
CA ILE A 123 -9.35 -8.20 -11.70
C ILE A 123 -9.96 -9.01 -10.56
N ALA A 124 -10.74 -10.03 -10.86
CA ALA A 124 -11.34 -10.90 -9.87
C ALA A 124 -10.25 -11.68 -9.10
N ALA A 125 -10.14 -11.40 -7.79
CA ALA A 125 -9.17 -12.03 -6.91
C ALA A 125 -9.66 -12.05 -5.45
N GLY A 126 -9.05 -12.90 -4.62
CA GLY A 126 -9.28 -12.97 -3.19
C GLY A 126 -10.75 -13.13 -2.80
N SER A 127 -11.25 -12.29 -1.87
CA SER A 127 -12.61 -12.39 -1.35
C SER A 127 -13.70 -12.11 -2.40
N LEU A 128 -13.45 -11.25 -3.38
CA LEU A 128 -14.41 -10.96 -4.46
C LEU A 128 -14.64 -12.22 -5.30
N ALA A 129 -13.57 -12.82 -5.83
CA ALA A 129 -13.69 -14.02 -6.65
C ALA A 129 -14.42 -15.15 -5.91
N LYS A 130 -14.06 -15.37 -4.63
CA LYS A 130 -14.71 -16.37 -3.78
C LYS A 130 -16.19 -16.08 -3.56
N ARG A 131 -16.54 -14.81 -3.26
CA ARG A 131 -17.93 -14.42 -2.93
C ARG A 131 -18.86 -14.46 -4.13
N LEU A 132 -18.35 -14.12 -5.32
CA LEU A 132 -19.15 -14.08 -6.56
C LEU A 132 -19.00 -15.35 -7.42
N GLY A 133 -18.23 -16.36 -6.97
CA GLY A 133 -17.99 -17.57 -7.76
C GLY A 133 -17.23 -17.32 -9.06
N MET A 134 -16.41 -16.26 -9.13
CA MET A 134 -15.66 -15.89 -10.33
C MET A 134 -14.32 -16.62 -10.38
N GLU A 135 -13.87 -16.93 -11.59
CA GLU A 135 -12.51 -17.44 -11.81
C GLU A 135 -11.49 -16.35 -11.45
N VAL A 136 -10.48 -16.74 -10.65
CA VAL A 136 -9.37 -15.83 -10.29
C VAL A 136 -8.56 -15.47 -11.52
N GLY A 137 -8.34 -14.17 -11.74
CA GLY A 137 -7.64 -13.67 -12.93
C GLY A 137 -8.57 -13.10 -13.99
N THR A 138 -9.88 -13.28 -13.87
CA THR A 138 -10.85 -12.67 -14.78
C THR A 138 -10.79 -11.14 -14.68
N THR A 139 -10.54 -10.47 -15.79
CA THR A 139 -10.61 -9.02 -15.87
C THR A 139 -12.06 -8.58 -15.72
N LEU A 140 -12.33 -7.65 -14.83
CA LEU A 140 -13.68 -7.12 -14.63
C LEU A 140 -14.02 -6.14 -15.74
N PRO A 141 -15.25 -6.18 -16.30
CA PRO A 141 -15.68 -5.26 -17.37
C PRO A 141 -15.72 -3.79 -16.89
N ALA A 142 -15.88 -3.58 -15.58
CA ALA A 142 -15.75 -2.30 -14.90
C ALA A 142 -15.12 -2.54 -13.53
N PRO A 143 -14.32 -1.58 -12.99
CA PRO A 143 -13.77 -1.72 -11.66
C PRO A 143 -14.85 -1.78 -10.58
N VAL A 144 -14.69 -2.69 -9.61
CA VAL A 144 -15.60 -2.87 -8.47
C VAL A 144 -15.05 -2.15 -7.26
N LEU A 145 -15.84 -1.23 -6.69
CA LEU A 145 -15.51 -0.52 -5.45
C LEU A 145 -16.23 -1.18 -4.28
N GLU A 146 -15.49 -1.44 -3.21
CA GLU A 146 -16.00 -2.04 -1.99
C GLU A 146 -15.56 -1.25 -0.77
N PHE A 147 -16.43 -1.20 0.25
CA PHE A 147 -16.13 -0.64 1.56
C PHE A 147 -16.07 -1.75 2.60
N TYR A 148 -15.07 -1.68 3.48
CA TYR A 148 -14.96 -2.59 4.61
C TYR A 148 -14.87 -1.77 5.90
N TYR A 149 -15.58 -2.22 6.93
CA TYR A 149 -15.48 -1.60 8.26
C TYR A 149 -14.17 -2.01 8.91
N LYS A 150 -13.34 -1.04 9.25
CA LYS A 150 -12.05 -1.29 9.91
C LYS A 150 -12.28 -1.65 11.37
N SER A 151 -12.46 -2.94 11.64
CA SER A 151 -12.72 -3.50 12.96
C SER A 151 -12.19 -4.93 13.05
N ASP A 152 -10.99 -5.09 13.61
CA ASP A 152 -10.35 -6.41 13.81
C ASP A 152 -11.28 -7.37 14.59
N ALA A 153 -12.03 -6.85 15.56
CA ALA A 153 -12.97 -7.63 16.37
C ALA A 153 -14.13 -8.23 15.56
N LEU A 154 -14.51 -7.58 14.45
CA LEU A 154 -15.57 -8.03 13.56
C LEU A 154 -15.05 -8.68 12.28
N GLY A 155 -13.72 -8.77 12.10
CA GLY A 155 -13.10 -9.35 10.90
C GLY A 155 -13.28 -8.50 9.65
N ASP A 156 -13.31 -7.17 9.79
CA ASP A 156 -13.43 -6.19 8.72
C ASP A 156 -14.58 -6.49 7.75
N PRO A 157 -15.86 -6.45 8.20
CA PRO A 157 -17.00 -6.84 7.38
C PRO A 157 -17.23 -5.90 6.20
N LEU A 158 -17.70 -6.46 5.08
CA LEU A 158 -18.11 -5.72 3.89
C LEU A 158 -19.31 -4.83 4.22
N LEU A 159 -19.23 -3.56 3.83
CA LEU A 159 -20.30 -2.57 3.97
C LEU A 159 -20.76 -2.06 2.60
N ASN A 160 -22.01 -1.61 2.54
CA ASN A 160 -22.48 -0.70 1.51
C ASN A 160 -22.60 0.74 2.05
N GLU A 161 -22.89 1.70 1.20
CA GLU A 161 -22.96 3.12 1.58
C GLU A 161 -24.04 3.39 2.66
N TYR A 162 -25.12 2.61 2.68
CA TYR A 162 -26.16 2.74 3.72
C TYR A 162 -25.64 2.34 5.09
N HIS A 163 -24.85 1.25 5.17
CA HIS A 163 -24.21 0.83 6.42
C HIS A 163 -23.22 1.90 6.89
N VAL A 164 -22.40 2.47 5.98
CA VAL A 164 -21.44 3.52 6.33
C VAL A 164 -22.13 4.72 6.95
N ARG A 165 -23.24 5.15 6.37
CA ARG A 165 -24.05 6.27 6.88
C ARG A 165 -24.74 5.92 8.20
N ALA A 166 -25.34 4.76 8.31
CA ALA A 166 -26.01 4.31 9.55
C ALA A 166 -25.04 4.21 10.73
N LEU A 167 -23.79 3.86 10.48
CA LEU A 167 -22.72 3.84 11.48
C LEU A 167 -22.07 5.21 11.73
N GLY A 168 -22.47 6.26 11.01
CA GLY A 168 -21.91 7.61 11.15
C GLY A 168 -20.43 7.70 10.77
N LEU A 169 -19.90 6.80 9.92
CA LEU A 169 -18.49 6.76 9.59
C LEU A 169 -18.08 7.87 8.61
N ALA A 170 -18.95 8.14 7.62
CA ALA A 170 -18.76 9.19 6.63
C ALA A 170 -20.11 9.75 6.17
N SER A 171 -20.13 11.04 5.78
CA SER A 171 -21.29 11.68 5.18
C SER A 171 -21.49 11.23 3.71
N SER A 172 -22.63 11.58 3.13
CA SER A 172 -22.89 11.31 1.71
C SER A 172 -21.92 12.05 0.78
N GLU A 173 -21.54 13.27 1.16
CA GLU A 173 -20.56 14.09 0.44
C GLU A 173 -19.17 13.48 0.52
N GLU A 174 -18.77 13.01 1.70
CA GLU A 174 -17.49 12.31 1.88
C GLU A 174 -17.45 10.98 1.11
N LEU A 175 -18.52 10.19 1.13
CA LEU A 175 -18.61 8.95 0.36
C LEU A 175 -18.48 9.21 -1.14
N ARG A 176 -19.11 10.28 -1.65
CA ARG A 176 -18.94 10.69 -3.05
C ARG A 176 -17.48 11.07 -3.34
N ALA A 177 -16.86 11.90 -2.50
CA ALA A 177 -15.47 12.33 -2.67
C ALA A 177 -14.49 11.15 -2.57
N ILE A 178 -14.71 10.20 -1.63
CA ILE A 178 -13.95 8.95 -1.50
C ILE A 178 -14.02 8.15 -2.79
N ARG A 179 -15.23 7.93 -3.32
CA ARG A 179 -15.45 7.19 -4.56
C ARG A 179 -14.73 7.85 -5.73
N GLU A 180 -14.98 9.13 -5.97
CA GLU A 180 -14.35 9.89 -7.06
C GLU A 180 -12.82 9.86 -6.96
N THR A 181 -12.27 10.09 -5.77
CA THR A 181 -10.82 10.04 -5.52
C THR A 181 -10.26 8.65 -5.79
N THR A 182 -10.96 7.58 -5.38
CA THR A 182 -10.51 6.21 -5.58
C THR A 182 -10.49 5.82 -7.06
N PHE A 183 -11.51 6.21 -7.85
CA PHE A 183 -11.51 5.98 -9.29
C PHE A 183 -10.45 6.82 -10.01
N ARG A 184 -10.23 8.07 -9.60
CA ARG A 184 -9.13 8.90 -10.12
C ARG A 184 -7.76 8.27 -9.82
N ALA A 185 -7.58 7.78 -8.59
CA ALA A 185 -6.36 7.06 -8.22
C ALA A 185 -6.15 5.81 -9.09
N ASN A 186 -7.20 5.04 -9.38
CA ASN A 186 -7.11 3.91 -10.30
C ASN A 186 -6.65 4.31 -11.70
N GLY A 187 -7.19 5.40 -12.24
CA GLY A 187 -6.79 5.93 -13.55
C GLY A 187 -5.32 6.34 -13.61
N VAL A 188 -4.72 6.75 -12.49
CA VAL A 188 -3.29 7.09 -12.37
C VAL A 188 -2.43 5.84 -12.14
N LEU A 189 -2.89 4.93 -11.29
CA LEU A 189 -2.11 3.75 -10.87
C LEU A 189 -2.03 2.68 -11.95
N LEU A 190 -3.12 2.43 -12.70
CA LEU A 190 -3.15 1.41 -13.74
C LEU A 190 -2.04 1.59 -14.79
N PRO A 191 -1.91 2.75 -15.49
CA PRO A 191 -0.86 2.94 -16.46
C PRO A 191 0.53 2.93 -15.82
N PHE A 192 0.70 3.53 -14.64
CA PHE A 192 1.97 3.54 -13.92
C PHE A 192 2.51 2.13 -13.66
N PHE A 193 1.66 1.22 -13.19
CA PHE A 193 2.06 -0.17 -12.95
C PHE A 193 2.20 -0.97 -14.24
N ALA A 194 1.34 -0.71 -15.25
CA ALA A 194 1.42 -1.39 -16.55
C ALA A 194 2.74 -1.11 -17.28
N GLU A 195 3.24 0.13 -17.27
CA GLU A 195 4.55 0.53 -17.79
C GLU A 195 5.72 -0.22 -17.11
N ARG A 196 5.48 -0.75 -15.91
CA ARG A 196 6.44 -1.50 -15.09
C ARG A 196 6.22 -3.00 -15.13
N GLU A 197 5.47 -3.47 -16.15
CA GLU A 197 5.12 -4.89 -16.31
C GLU A 197 4.41 -5.49 -15.07
N ILE A 198 3.60 -4.66 -14.39
CA ILE A 198 2.80 -5.04 -13.23
C ILE A 198 1.31 -4.88 -13.57
N LEU A 199 0.52 -5.93 -13.32
CA LEU A 199 -0.93 -5.86 -13.31
C LEU A 199 -1.40 -5.49 -11.91
N LEU A 200 -2.13 -4.40 -11.81
CA LEU A 200 -2.80 -3.99 -10.57
C LEU A 200 -4.18 -4.65 -10.49
N ALA A 201 -4.25 -5.81 -9.83
CA ALA A 201 -5.51 -6.54 -9.70
C ALA A 201 -6.48 -5.83 -8.75
N ASP A 202 -6.01 -5.40 -7.60
CA ASP A 202 -6.74 -4.55 -6.65
C ASP A 202 -5.79 -3.74 -5.77
N PHE A 203 -6.33 -2.69 -5.15
CA PHE A 203 -5.64 -1.92 -4.13
C PHE A 203 -6.61 -1.40 -3.08
N LYS A 204 -6.08 -1.13 -1.89
CA LYS A 204 -6.80 -0.56 -0.76
C LYS A 204 -6.34 0.88 -0.52
N LEU A 205 -7.28 1.80 -0.32
CA LEU A 205 -7.06 3.13 0.22
C LEU A 205 -7.73 3.27 1.57
N GLU A 206 -7.12 4.08 2.42
CA GLU A 206 -7.75 4.61 3.62
C GLU A 206 -7.78 6.14 3.54
N PHE A 207 -8.81 6.73 4.12
CA PHE A 207 -9.01 8.18 4.07
C PHE A 207 -9.07 8.77 5.48
N GLY A 208 -8.71 10.02 5.59
CA GLY A 208 -8.86 10.76 6.82
C GLY A 208 -9.05 12.26 6.58
N ARG A 209 -9.47 12.96 7.61
CA ARG A 209 -9.78 14.39 7.60
C ARG A 209 -8.63 15.19 8.19
N GLN A 210 -8.30 16.32 7.57
CA GLN A 210 -7.43 17.35 8.15
C GLN A 210 -7.98 18.72 7.75
N LYS A 211 -8.36 19.54 8.75
CA LYS A 211 -8.88 20.90 8.54
C LYS A 211 -10.00 20.96 7.49
N GLY A 212 -10.94 20.01 7.53
CA GLY A 212 -12.07 19.92 6.60
C GLY A 212 -11.74 19.32 5.22
N ALA A 213 -10.47 19.07 4.90
CA ALA A 213 -10.08 18.39 3.68
C ALA A 213 -10.02 16.87 3.88
N LEU A 214 -10.43 16.11 2.84
CA LEU A 214 -10.31 14.66 2.78
C LEU A 214 -9.01 14.30 2.05
N LEU A 215 -8.17 13.49 2.68
CA LEU A 215 -6.88 13.04 2.14
C LEU A 215 -6.77 11.52 2.15
N VAL A 216 -6.06 10.99 1.16
CA VAL A 216 -5.61 9.59 1.17
C VAL A 216 -4.51 9.44 2.23
N GLY A 217 -4.68 8.49 3.13
CA GLY A 217 -3.75 8.19 4.21
C GLY A 217 -3.22 6.77 4.16
N ASP A 218 -2.78 6.28 5.29
CA ASP A 218 -2.27 4.94 5.54
C ASP A 218 -1.00 4.61 4.73
N GLU A 219 -1.05 3.62 3.85
CA GLU A 219 0.05 3.18 3.00
C GLU A 219 -0.46 2.59 1.68
N LEU A 220 0.36 2.67 0.64
CA LEU A 220 0.16 1.95 -0.62
C LEU A 220 1.38 1.05 -0.86
N THR A 221 1.25 -0.21 -0.46
CA THR A 221 2.33 -1.20 -0.46
C THR A 221 1.82 -2.56 -0.91
N PRO A 222 2.71 -3.52 -1.20
CA PRO A 222 2.31 -4.89 -1.54
C PRO A 222 1.44 -5.61 -0.49
N ASP A 223 1.36 -5.09 0.75
CA ASP A 223 0.46 -5.66 1.77
C ASP A 223 -1.00 -5.27 1.57
N GLY A 224 -1.24 -4.09 0.99
CA GLY A 224 -2.58 -3.55 0.68
C GLY A 224 -3.03 -3.78 -0.76
N CYS A 225 -2.12 -4.14 -1.65
CA CYS A 225 -2.36 -4.25 -3.08
C CYS A 225 -2.08 -5.67 -3.59
N ARG A 226 -2.86 -6.12 -4.60
CA ARG A 226 -2.50 -7.31 -5.39
C ARG A 226 -1.83 -6.87 -6.67
N PHE A 227 -0.52 -7.08 -6.71
CA PHE A 227 0.31 -6.91 -7.89
C PHE A 227 0.60 -8.26 -8.51
N TRP A 228 0.41 -8.40 -9.81
CA TRP A 228 0.79 -9.59 -10.54
C TRP A 228 1.80 -9.23 -11.63
N ASP A 229 2.74 -10.10 -11.86
CA ASP A 229 3.61 -9.99 -13.03
C ASP A 229 2.76 -10.10 -14.30
N ARG A 230 2.95 -9.17 -15.24
CA ARG A 230 2.13 -9.08 -16.44
C ARG A 230 2.31 -10.29 -17.36
N THR A 231 3.51 -10.84 -17.43
CA THR A 231 3.86 -11.95 -18.32
C THR A 231 3.55 -13.31 -17.67
N THR A 232 4.05 -13.52 -16.45
CA THR A 232 3.95 -14.82 -15.78
C THR A 232 2.64 -15.00 -15.00
N ARG A 233 1.90 -13.93 -14.75
CA ARG A 233 0.73 -13.89 -13.87
C ARG A 233 1.05 -14.27 -12.41
N GLU A 234 2.32 -14.37 -12.07
CA GLU A 234 2.73 -14.62 -10.69
C GLU A 234 2.31 -13.44 -9.80
N ASN A 235 1.72 -13.76 -8.65
CA ASN A 235 1.32 -12.74 -7.68
C ASN A 235 2.57 -12.19 -6.96
N LEU A 236 2.81 -10.89 -7.04
CA LEU A 236 3.90 -10.14 -6.41
C LEU A 236 3.42 -9.30 -5.21
N GLY A 237 2.17 -9.42 -4.80
CA GLY A 237 1.55 -8.62 -3.73
C GLY A 237 0.83 -9.47 -2.69
N LYS A 238 -0.25 -8.93 -2.13
CA LYS A 238 -1.11 -9.50 -1.08
C LYS A 238 -1.32 -11.02 -1.23
N ASP A 239 -1.73 -11.70 -0.16
CA ASP A 239 -1.91 -13.15 -0.03
C ASP A 239 -0.65 -13.95 0.34
N TRP A 240 0.28 -13.30 1.06
CA TRP A 240 1.53 -13.89 1.54
C TRP A 240 1.36 -15.09 2.47
N ALA A 241 0.19 -15.28 3.09
CA ALA A 241 -0.04 -16.29 4.12
C ALA A 241 0.23 -17.73 3.66
N ARG A 242 0.25 -17.97 2.35
CA ARG A 242 0.43 -19.27 1.72
C ARG A 242 1.82 -19.47 1.11
N ARG A 243 2.77 -18.53 1.32
CA ARG A 243 4.08 -18.54 0.67
C ARG A 243 5.21 -18.72 1.67
N SER A 244 6.33 -19.25 1.18
CA SER A 244 7.57 -19.22 1.94
C SER A 244 8.09 -17.77 2.06
N LEU A 245 8.79 -17.48 3.16
CA LEU A 245 9.41 -16.16 3.39
C LEU A 245 10.37 -15.75 2.27
N ALA A 246 11.08 -16.70 1.68
CA ALA A 246 11.98 -16.43 0.55
C ALA A 246 11.22 -15.90 -0.67
N ARG A 247 10.06 -16.48 -1.00
CA ARG A 247 9.21 -16.00 -2.09
C ARG A 247 8.58 -14.65 -1.78
N GLU A 248 8.19 -14.42 -0.54
CA GLU A 248 7.70 -13.11 -0.10
C GLU A 248 8.79 -12.04 -0.23
N ALA A 249 10.03 -12.35 0.20
CA ALA A 249 11.17 -11.47 0.07
C ALA A 249 11.47 -11.11 -1.39
N ALA A 250 11.55 -12.11 -2.25
CA ALA A 250 11.82 -11.93 -3.68
C ALA A 250 10.76 -11.05 -4.36
N ALA A 251 9.47 -11.27 -4.05
CA ALA A 251 8.39 -10.48 -4.60
C ALA A 251 8.42 -9.02 -4.12
N TYR A 252 8.72 -8.77 -2.83
CA TYR A 252 8.92 -7.41 -2.32
C TYR A 252 10.09 -6.70 -2.99
N GLN A 253 11.21 -7.40 -3.19
CA GLN A 253 12.38 -6.87 -3.90
C GLN A 253 12.05 -6.53 -5.35
N GLU A 254 11.30 -7.40 -6.04
CA GLU A 254 10.92 -7.18 -7.43
C GLU A 254 9.97 -5.98 -7.58
N ILE A 255 8.96 -5.83 -6.70
CA ILE A 255 8.11 -4.63 -6.70
C ILE A 255 8.93 -3.39 -6.40
N PHE A 256 9.81 -3.43 -5.41
CA PHE A 256 10.69 -2.29 -5.09
C PHE A 256 11.54 -1.89 -6.30
N ARG A 257 12.19 -2.85 -6.95
CA ARG A 257 12.99 -2.61 -8.16
C ARG A 257 12.17 -1.97 -9.28
N ARG A 258 10.96 -2.45 -9.54
CA ARG A 258 10.12 -1.92 -10.63
C ARG A 258 9.50 -0.56 -10.33
N VAL A 259 9.25 -0.25 -9.07
CA VAL A 259 8.53 0.97 -8.65
C VAL A 259 9.48 2.11 -8.29
N CYS A 260 10.65 1.79 -7.73
CA CYS A 260 11.55 2.79 -7.12
C CYS A 260 12.86 3.00 -7.88
N THR A 261 13.17 2.18 -8.89
CA THR A 261 14.32 2.33 -9.79
C THR A 261 13.87 2.57 -11.23
#